data_b1522511dd817e75094b8be0668e32f1
#
_entry.id   b1522511dd817e75094b8be0668e32f1
#
_cell.length_a   1.000
_cell.length_b   1.000
_cell.length_c   1.000
_cell.angle_alpha   90.00
_cell.angle_beta   90.00
_cell.angle_gamma   90.00
#
_symmetry.space_group_name_H-M   'P 1'
#
loop_
_entity.id
_entity.type
_entity.pdbx_description
1 polymer ?
#
loop_
_entity_poly.entity_id
_entity_poly.type
_entity_poly.pdbx_seq_one_letter_code
_entity_poly.pdbx_strand_id
1 'polypeptide(L)'
;MKLIKRIAVAALLIAILILGLHFGGWALCAVFTLGAIMAVYEMGNAFMQKGLRPFMLPAYIFALFYFAAYKLFGAFALWLIWMAAALAALADRIFTDIRKTEDTMASLFMLVYPLSLFAAIAMLCEYSAEGDKGRIALLCAFAMPLMGDTFAYFGGRLLGKKKLCPRLSPNKTVAGSIFGFVGGGAGGVLVYYLQNIWDAGAGITLLVLLGVALGGAGQIGDLFASSIKRYAGIKDYSRVFSEHGGVLDRLDSVLFCAPIIYAVFTIAGV
;
A
#
# COMPACT_ATOMS: atom_id res chain seq x y z
N MET A 1 -14.86 15.13 -20.29
CA MET A 1 -13.71 14.24 -20.52
C MET A 1 -12.92 13.88 -19.23
N LYS A 2 -12.56 14.81 -18.34
CA LYS A 2 -11.79 14.51 -17.11
C LYS A 2 -12.51 13.54 -16.17
N LEU A 3 -13.81 13.73 -15.88
CA LEU A 3 -14.59 12.86 -14.99
C LEU A 3 -14.69 11.41 -15.52
N ILE A 4 -14.94 11.24 -16.82
CA ILE A 4 -15.05 9.91 -17.44
C ILE A 4 -13.74 9.13 -17.33
N LYS A 5 -12.60 9.78 -17.56
CA LYS A 5 -11.28 9.14 -17.39
C LYS A 5 -11.05 8.72 -15.92
N ARG A 6 -11.51 9.53 -14.97
CA ARG A 6 -11.43 9.19 -13.54
C ARG A 6 -12.24 7.96 -13.19
N ILE A 7 -13.49 7.92 -13.62
CA ILE A 7 -14.36 6.76 -13.39
C ILE A 7 -13.77 5.51 -14.06
N ALA A 8 -13.25 5.63 -15.29
CA ALA A 8 -12.68 4.49 -16.00
C ALA A 8 -11.44 3.89 -15.30
N VAL A 9 -10.53 4.73 -14.74
CA VAL A 9 -9.37 4.25 -13.99
C VAL A 9 -9.79 3.60 -12.68
N ALA A 10 -10.74 4.20 -11.94
CA ALA A 10 -11.27 3.60 -10.72
C ALA A 10 -11.95 2.25 -11.00
N ALA A 11 -12.77 2.16 -12.05
CA ALA A 11 -13.42 0.92 -12.47
C ALA A 11 -12.40 -0.14 -12.89
N LEU A 12 -11.33 0.24 -13.58
CA LEU A 12 -10.24 -0.66 -13.95
C LEU A 12 -9.53 -1.24 -12.72
N LEU A 13 -9.20 -0.40 -11.75
CA LEU A 13 -8.53 -0.85 -10.51
C LEU A 13 -9.43 -1.79 -9.69
N ILE A 14 -10.72 -1.48 -9.60
CA ILE A 14 -11.71 -2.35 -8.95
C ILE A 14 -11.85 -3.67 -9.72
N ALA A 15 -11.91 -3.64 -11.05
CA ALA A 15 -11.99 -4.85 -11.86
C ALA A 15 -10.74 -5.72 -11.69
N ILE A 16 -9.55 -5.14 -11.66
CA ILE A 16 -8.29 -5.86 -11.39
C ILE A 16 -8.33 -6.52 -10.01
N LEU A 17 -8.83 -5.81 -8.98
CA LEU A 17 -8.99 -6.37 -7.64
C LEU A 17 -9.98 -7.53 -7.64
N ILE A 18 -11.17 -7.38 -8.24
CA ILE A 18 -12.19 -8.43 -8.31
C ILE A 18 -11.67 -9.67 -9.05
N LEU A 19 -11.02 -9.46 -10.20
CA LEU A 19 -10.40 -10.56 -10.96
C LEU A 19 -9.30 -11.22 -10.14
N GLY A 20 -8.48 -10.45 -9.45
CA GLY A 20 -7.46 -10.97 -8.54
C GLY A 20 -8.06 -11.81 -7.41
N LEU A 21 -9.13 -11.37 -6.78
CA LEU A 21 -9.86 -12.13 -5.75
C LEU A 21 -10.51 -13.41 -6.31
N HIS A 22 -10.93 -13.38 -7.57
CA HIS A 22 -11.56 -14.55 -8.22
C HIS A 22 -10.54 -15.60 -8.65
N PHE A 23 -9.48 -15.18 -9.35
CA PHE A 23 -8.46 -16.10 -9.86
C PHE A 23 -7.37 -16.43 -8.83
N GLY A 24 -7.16 -15.56 -7.83
CA GLY A 24 -6.19 -15.75 -6.75
C GLY A 24 -4.75 -16.01 -7.22
N GLY A 25 -3.93 -16.53 -6.30
CA GLY A 25 -2.64 -17.14 -6.59
C GLY A 25 -1.72 -16.34 -7.53
N TRP A 26 -1.35 -16.91 -8.67
CA TRP A 26 -0.40 -16.32 -9.63
C TRP A 26 -0.91 -15.07 -10.34
N ALA A 27 -2.22 -14.87 -10.47
CA ALA A 27 -2.78 -13.64 -11.06
C ALA A 27 -2.53 -12.44 -10.13
N LEU A 28 -2.77 -12.59 -8.83
CA LEU A 28 -2.42 -11.59 -7.82
C LEU A 28 -0.91 -11.35 -7.76
N CYS A 29 -0.11 -12.43 -7.85
CA CYS A 29 1.35 -12.34 -7.93
C CYS A 29 1.78 -11.41 -9.07
N ALA A 30 1.28 -11.60 -10.28
CA ALA A 30 1.62 -10.77 -11.42
C ALA A 30 1.24 -9.30 -11.21
N VAL A 31 0.02 -9.03 -10.74
CA VAL A 31 -0.49 -7.66 -10.51
C VAL A 31 0.36 -6.93 -9.48
N PHE A 32 0.62 -7.54 -8.31
CA PHE A 32 1.38 -6.87 -7.25
C PHE A 32 2.87 -6.81 -7.54
N THR A 33 3.43 -7.76 -8.29
CA THR A 33 4.81 -7.69 -8.80
C THR A 33 4.98 -6.49 -9.75
N LEU A 34 4.08 -6.30 -10.69
CA LEU A 34 4.07 -5.13 -11.56
C LEU A 34 3.91 -3.84 -10.75
N GLY A 35 3.01 -3.83 -9.76
CA GLY A 35 2.84 -2.71 -8.83
C GLY A 35 4.12 -2.38 -8.07
N ALA A 36 4.82 -3.38 -7.55
CA ALA A 36 6.09 -3.19 -6.83
C ALA A 36 7.21 -2.66 -7.74
N ILE A 37 7.32 -3.17 -8.97
CA ILE A 37 8.29 -2.66 -9.97
C ILE A 37 8.00 -1.19 -10.29
N MET A 38 6.74 -0.84 -10.51
CA MET A 38 6.33 0.55 -10.74
C MET A 38 6.59 1.43 -9.52
N ALA A 39 6.37 0.93 -8.30
CA ALA A 39 6.67 1.64 -7.07
C ALA A 39 8.17 1.95 -6.91
N VAL A 40 9.06 1.01 -7.28
CA VAL A 40 10.51 1.24 -7.33
C VAL A 40 10.84 2.36 -8.32
N TYR A 41 10.27 2.32 -9.52
CA TYR A 41 10.47 3.36 -10.54
C TYR A 41 10.01 4.74 -10.03
N GLU A 42 8.82 4.83 -9.46
CA GLU A 42 8.24 6.07 -8.95
C GLU A 42 9.04 6.65 -7.78
N MET A 43 9.43 5.81 -6.83
CA MET A 43 10.23 6.23 -5.69
C MET A 43 11.64 6.65 -6.12
N GLY A 44 12.27 5.87 -7.00
CA GLY A 44 13.58 6.18 -7.54
C GLY A 44 13.59 7.52 -8.28
N ASN A 45 12.57 7.78 -9.11
CA ASN A 45 12.42 9.08 -9.79
C ASN A 45 12.21 10.24 -8.79
N ALA A 46 11.44 10.03 -7.73
CA ALA A 46 11.26 11.04 -6.69
C ALA A 46 12.59 11.40 -6.02
N PHE A 47 13.43 10.42 -5.70
CA PHE A 47 14.76 10.67 -5.16
C PHE A 47 15.70 11.32 -6.17
N MET A 48 15.66 10.91 -7.45
CA MET A 48 16.47 11.54 -8.50
C MET A 48 16.10 13.02 -8.72
N GLN A 49 14.83 13.39 -8.60
CA GLN A 49 14.44 14.82 -8.64
C GLN A 49 15.02 15.64 -7.48
N LYS A 50 15.32 14.98 -6.35
CA LYS A 50 16.03 15.59 -5.22
C LYS A 50 17.55 15.65 -5.42
N GLY A 51 18.05 15.10 -6.51
CA GLY A 51 19.49 15.02 -6.83
C GLY A 51 20.20 13.81 -6.24
N LEU A 52 19.46 12.86 -5.65
CA LEU A 52 19.99 11.57 -5.19
C LEU A 52 20.13 10.60 -6.37
N ARG A 53 21.05 9.65 -6.27
CA ARG A 53 21.30 8.60 -7.28
C ARG A 53 21.24 7.21 -6.66
N PRO A 54 20.03 6.75 -6.22
CA PRO A 54 19.91 5.46 -5.55
C PRO A 54 20.32 4.30 -6.47
N PHE A 55 20.90 3.25 -5.89
CA PHE A 55 21.17 2.00 -6.58
C PHE A 55 19.88 1.17 -6.66
N MET A 56 19.14 1.32 -7.76
CA MET A 56 17.79 0.77 -7.91
C MET A 56 17.77 -0.72 -8.26
N LEU A 57 18.87 -1.29 -8.76
CA LEU A 57 18.90 -2.68 -9.24
C LEU A 57 18.52 -3.70 -8.17
N PRO A 58 19.04 -3.66 -6.92
CA PRO A 58 18.61 -4.59 -5.86
C PRO A 58 17.13 -4.47 -5.53
N ALA A 59 16.58 -3.25 -5.55
CA ALA A 59 15.16 -3.01 -5.32
C ALA A 59 14.29 -3.61 -6.44
N TYR A 60 14.71 -3.50 -7.71
CA TYR A 60 14.02 -4.14 -8.83
C TYR A 60 14.09 -5.67 -8.76
N ILE A 61 15.26 -6.23 -8.40
CA ILE A 61 15.40 -7.69 -8.23
C ILE A 61 14.46 -8.17 -7.11
N PHE A 62 14.45 -7.46 -5.97
CA PHE A 62 13.50 -7.78 -4.91
C PHE A 62 12.05 -7.67 -5.39
N ALA A 63 11.67 -6.56 -6.04
CA ALA A 63 10.32 -6.34 -6.54
C ALA A 63 9.87 -7.39 -7.56
N LEU A 64 10.78 -7.95 -8.35
CA LEU A 64 10.48 -9.00 -9.33
C LEU A 64 10.23 -10.36 -8.66
N PHE A 65 10.97 -10.69 -7.60
CA PHE A 65 10.98 -12.04 -7.04
C PHE A 65 10.27 -12.19 -5.68
N TYR A 66 9.97 -11.10 -4.95
CA TYR A 66 9.47 -11.17 -3.58
C TYR A 66 8.21 -12.02 -3.42
N PHE A 67 7.24 -11.87 -4.33
CA PHE A 67 5.98 -12.59 -4.25
C PHE A 67 6.17 -14.07 -4.57
N ALA A 68 6.89 -14.38 -5.67
CA ALA A 68 7.19 -15.75 -6.04
C ALA A 68 8.04 -16.46 -4.98
N ALA A 69 9.02 -15.77 -4.40
CA ALA A 69 9.84 -16.32 -3.32
C ALA A 69 9.00 -16.64 -2.08
N TYR A 70 8.10 -15.74 -1.69
CA TYR A 70 7.19 -16.02 -0.57
C TYR A 70 6.26 -17.21 -0.88
N LYS A 71 5.65 -17.20 -2.05
CA LYS A 71 4.71 -18.24 -2.50
C LYS A 71 5.32 -19.63 -2.56
N LEU A 72 6.55 -19.75 -3.05
CA LEU A 72 7.21 -21.03 -3.28
C LEU A 72 7.99 -21.55 -2.05
N PHE A 73 8.56 -20.62 -1.26
CA PHE A 73 9.54 -20.97 -0.22
C PHE A 73 9.23 -20.32 1.14
N GLY A 74 8.15 -19.54 1.24
CA GLY A 74 7.67 -18.95 2.49
C GLY A 74 8.46 -17.72 2.97
N ALA A 75 8.16 -17.31 4.21
CA ALA A 75 8.67 -16.07 4.79
C ALA A 75 10.20 -16.02 4.91
N PHE A 76 10.85 -17.16 5.09
CA PHE A 76 12.32 -17.22 5.20
C PHE A 76 13.02 -16.82 3.89
N ALA A 77 12.52 -17.29 2.76
CA ALA A 77 13.05 -16.89 1.45
C ALA A 77 12.83 -15.41 1.17
N LEU A 78 11.66 -14.89 1.54
CA LEU A 78 11.37 -13.46 1.43
C LEU A 78 12.37 -12.62 2.23
N TRP A 79 12.66 -13.03 3.48
CA TRP A 79 13.66 -12.38 4.31
C TRP A 79 15.07 -12.45 3.69
N LEU A 80 15.47 -13.60 3.14
CA LEU A 80 16.79 -13.78 2.50
C LEU A 80 16.97 -12.85 1.30
N ILE A 81 16.00 -12.76 0.40
CA ILE A 81 16.13 -11.89 -0.77
C ILE A 81 16.08 -10.41 -0.39
N TRP A 82 15.32 -10.04 0.66
CA TRP A 82 15.33 -8.68 1.21
C TRP A 82 16.71 -8.33 1.77
N MET A 83 17.29 -9.24 2.57
CA MET A 83 18.62 -9.06 3.14
C MET A 83 19.69 -8.99 2.06
N ALA A 84 19.63 -9.87 1.04
CA ALA A 84 20.54 -9.84 -0.10
C ALA A 84 20.48 -8.51 -0.86
N ALA A 85 19.26 -7.98 -1.08
CA ALA A 85 19.07 -6.67 -1.72
C ALA A 85 19.65 -5.52 -0.88
N ALA A 86 19.46 -5.56 0.45
CA ALA A 86 20.02 -4.58 1.36
C ALA A 86 21.57 -4.63 1.38
N LEU A 87 22.14 -5.84 1.49
CA LEU A 87 23.59 -6.03 1.45
C LEU A 87 24.18 -5.59 0.11
N ALA A 88 23.51 -5.86 -1.01
CA ALA A 88 23.95 -5.39 -2.33
C ALA A 88 23.98 -3.86 -2.41
N ALA A 89 22.98 -3.17 -1.83
CA ALA A 89 22.97 -1.71 -1.78
C ALA A 89 24.10 -1.14 -0.90
N LEU A 90 24.44 -1.82 0.21
CA LEU A 90 25.57 -1.45 1.07
C LEU A 90 26.91 -1.74 0.39
N ALA A 91 27.05 -2.89 -0.27
CA ALA A 91 28.24 -3.28 -0.98
C ALA A 91 28.57 -2.30 -2.13
N ASP A 92 27.56 -1.85 -2.86
CA ASP A 92 27.75 -0.84 -3.90
C ASP A 92 28.44 0.43 -3.36
N ARG A 93 28.09 0.88 -2.16
CA ARG A 93 28.75 2.04 -1.53
C ARG A 93 30.21 1.76 -1.15
N ILE A 94 30.53 0.53 -0.78
CA ILE A 94 31.89 0.14 -0.35
C ILE A 94 32.81 -0.01 -1.55
N PHE A 95 32.33 -0.63 -2.62
CA PHE A 95 33.14 -1.02 -3.77
C PHE A 95 33.10 -0.02 -4.93
N THR A 96 32.19 0.96 -4.90
CA THR A 96 32.10 1.99 -5.94
C THR A 96 32.09 3.39 -5.30
N ASP A 97 32.97 4.28 -5.78
CA ASP A 97 32.96 5.69 -5.34
C ASP A 97 31.93 6.55 -6.10
N ILE A 98 31.02 5.91 -6.84
CA ILE A 98 30.06 6.60 -7.72
C ILE A 98 28.96 7.26 -6.90
N ARG A 99 28.54 6.63 -5.78
CA ARG A 99 27.40 7.05 -4.96
C ARG A 99 27.82 7.56 -3.59
N LYS A 100 27.08 8.56 -3.11
CA LYS A 100 27.25 9.10 -1.76
C LYS A 100 26.47 8.24 -0.74
N THR A 101 26.73 8.46 0.54
CA THR A 101 26.01 7.77 1.62
C THR A 101 24.50 8.02 1.57
N GLU A 102 24.09 9.24 1.18
CA GLU A 102 22.68 9.60 1.02
C GLU A 102 21.98 8.81 -0.09
N ASP A 103 22.72 8.46 -1.17
CA ASP A 103 22.22 7.65 -2.27
C ASP A 103 21.97 6.21 -1.80
N THR A 104 22.86 5.68 -0.96
CA THR A 104 22.71 4.35 -0.33
C THR A 104 21.53 4.34 0.65
N MET A 105 21.39 5.39 1.46
CA MET A 105 20.22 5.54 2.34
C MET A 105 18.92 5.56 1.55
N ALA A 106 18.88 6.24 0.40
CA ALA A 106 17.72 6.24 -0.49
C ALA A 106 17.45 4.84 -1.07
N SER A 107 18.50 4.07 -1.41
CA SER A 107 18.38 2.69 -1.88
C SER A 107 17.78 1.77 -0.82
N LEU A 108 18.28 1.85 0.42
CA LEU A 108 17.75 1.08 1.55
C LEU A 108 16.33 1.51 1.92
N PHE A 109 16.05 2.81 1.83
CA PHE A 109 14.70 3.32 2.08
C PHE A 109 13.66 2.72 1.13
N MET A 110 14.00 2.52 -0.15
CA MET A 110 13.08 1.86 -1.10
C MET A 110 12.76 0.41 -0.71
N LEU A 111 13.68 -0.31 -0.06
CA LEU A 111 13.42 -1.65 0.46
C LEU A 111 12.46 -1.62 1.66
N VAL A 112 12.60 -0.62 2.55
CA VAL A 112 11.71 -0.43 3.70
C VAL A 112 10.35 0.08 3.24
N TYR A 113 10.32 1.14 2.45
CA TYR A 113 9.12 1.74 1.87
C TYR A 113 9.37 2.04 0.39
N PRO A 114 8.61 1.47 -0.54
CA PRO A 114 7.35 0.72 -0.36
C PRO A 114 7.49 -0.82 -0.30
N LEU A 115 8.68 -1.39 -0.54
CA LEU A 115 8.83 -2.81 -0.89
C LEU A 115 8.49 -3.77 0.26
N SER A 116 8.86 -3.47 1.52
CA SER A 116 8.44 -4.30 2.66
C SER A 116 6.92 -4.32 2.84
N LEU A 117 6.23 -3.23 2.50
CA LEU A 117 4.77 -3.16 2.56
C LEU A 117 4.12 -3.96 1.41
N PHE A 118 4.72 -3.97 0.22
CA PHE A 118 4.32 -4.90 -0.85
C PHE A 118 4.54 -6.36 -0.46
N ALA A 119 5.60 -6.66 0.29
CA ALA A 119 5.81 -8.00 0.84
C ALA A 119 4.67 -8.41 1.79
N ALA A 120 4.18 -7.49 2.64
CA ALA A 120 3.01 -7.75 3.47
C ALA A 120 1.74 -8.01 2.64
N ILE A 121 1.55 -7.35 1.49
CA ILE A 121 0.45 -7.67 0.56
C ILE A 121 0.62 -9.08 0.00
N ALA A 122 1.84 -9.51 -0.37
CA ALA A 122 2.06 -10.88 -0.83
C ALA A 122 1.68 -11.91 0.23
N MET A 123 2.02 -11.64 1.49
CA MET A 123 1.62 -12.49 2.62
C MET A 123 0.10 -12.57 2.76
N LEU A 124 -0.62 -11.45 2.62
CA LEU A 124 -2.09 -11.44 2.60
C LEU A 124 -2.68 -12.22 1.41
N CYS A 125 -2.08 -12.09 0.23
CA CYS A 125 -2.54 -12.79 -0.97
C CYS A 125 -2.38 -14.32 -0.84
N GLU A 126 -1.29 -14.80 -0.25
CA GLU A 126 -1.10 -16.22 -0.01
C GLU A 126 -1.98 -16.74 1.13
N TYR A 127 -2.15 -15.96 2.19
CA TYR A 127 -3.16 -16.26 3.20
C TYR A 127 -4.56 -16.40 2.58
N SER A 128 -4.84 -15.63 1.51
CA SER A 128 -6.04 -15.69 0.69
C SER A 128 -6.14 -16.99 -0.15
N ALA A 129 -5.02 -17.58 -0.52
CA ALA A 129 -5.03 -18.81 -1.31
C ALA A 129 -5.40 -20.07 -0.46
N GLU A 130 -5.27 -20.00 0.86
CA GLU A 130 -5.59 -21.08 1.79
C GLU A 130 -7.09 -21.21 2.09
N GLY A 131 -7.94 -20.34 1.50
CA GLY A 131 -9.39 -20.42 1.62
C GLY A 131 -10.10 -19.06 1.67
N ASP A 132 -11.39 -19.11 1.97
CA ASP A 132 -12.27 -17.93 1.93
C ASP A 132 -11.90 -16.85 2.97
N LYS A 133 -11.24 -17.22 4.06
CA LYS A 133 -10.76 -16.30 5.10
C LYS A 133 -9.76 -15.27 4.58
N GLY A 134 -8.86 -15.69 3.71
CA GLY A 134 -7.87 -14.77 3.17
C GLY A 134 -8.41 -13.80 2.12
N ARG A 135 -9.49 -14.17 1.41
CA ARG A 135 -10.20 -13.24 0.52
C ARG A 135 -10.76 -12.06 1.31
N ILE A 136 -11.20 -12.30 2.55
CA ILE A 136 -11.66 -11.24 3.45
C ILE A 136 -10.49 -10.36 3.89
N ALA A 137 -9.34 -10.93 4.21
CA ALA A 137 -8.17 -10.14 4.57
C ALA A 137 -7.80 -9.14 3.44
N LEU A 138 -7.81 -9.61 2.21
CA LEU A 138 -7.56 -8.75 1.05
C LEU A 138 -8.70 -7.73 0.84
N LEU A 139 -9.96 -8.13 1.03
CA LEU A 139 -11.09 -7.20 0.98
C LEU A 139 -10.98 -6.11 2.06
N CYS A 140 -10.57 -6.46 3.29
CA CYS A 140 -10.28 -5.49 4.35
C CYS A 140 -9.23 -4.48 3.93
N ALA A 141 -8.14 -4.94 3.27
CA ALA A 141 -7.02 -4.09 2.87
C ALA A 141 -7.43 -2.97 1.90
N PHE A 142 -8.47 -3.19 1.10
CA PHE A 142 -8.97 -2.20 0.14
C PHE A 142 -10.24 -1.49 0.62
N ALA A 143 -11.24 -2.23 1.11
CA ALA A 143 -12.53 -1.65 1.45
C ALA A 143 -12.47 -0.71 2.66
N MET A 144 -11.74 -1.08 3.71
CA MET A 144 -11.72 -0.28 4.94
C MET A 144 -10.99 1.07 4.78
N PRO A 145 -9.77 1.16 4.19
CA PRO A 145 -9.15 2.46 3.94
C PRO A 145 -9.94 3.29 2.92
N LEU A 146 -10.49 2.68 1.86
CA LEU A 146 -11.29 3.40 0.87
C LEU A 146 -12.55 4.04 1.49
N MET A 147 -13.24 3.31 2.36
CA MET A 147 -14.36 3.87 3.13
C MET A 147 -13.88 4.96 4.09
N GLY A 148 -12.73 4.76 4.75
CA GLY A 148 -12.09 5.76 5.58
C GLY A 148 -11.83 7.07 4.84
N ASP A 149 -11.20 6.99 3.66
CA ASP A 149 -10.90 8.17 2.83
C ASP A 149 -12.16 8.86 2.33
N THR A 150 -13.19 8.08 1.97
CA THR A 150 -14.49 8.61 1.53
C THR A 150 -15.16 9.41 2.64
N PHE A 151 -15.25 8.85 3.84
CA PHE A 151 -15.83 9.53 4.99
C PHE A 151 -14.98 10.72 5.43
N ALA A 152 -13.65 10.58 5.40
CA ALA A 152 -12.73 11.68 5.69
C ALA A 152 -12.92 12.87 4.73
N TYR A 153 -13.13 12.60 3.45
CA TYR A 153 -13.41 13.63 2.46
C TYR A 153 -14.73 14.37 2.76
N PHE A 154 -15.82 13.63 2.95
CA PHE A 154 -17.14 14.26 3.23
C PHE A 154 -17.14 14.95 4.59
N GLY A 155 -16.66 14.32 5.66
CA GLY A 155 -16.58 14.91 6.98
C GLY A 155 -15.69 16.14 7.03
N GLY A 156 -14.56 16.08 6.31
CA GLY A 156 -13.65 17.21 6.18
C GLY A 156 -14.24 18.39 5.40
N ARG A 157 -15.05 18.11 4.38
CA ARG A 157 -15.72 19.14 3.58
C ARG A 157 -16.88 19.81 4.32
N LEU A 158 -17.66 19.02 5.08
CA LEU A 158 -18.85 19.52 5.77
C LEU A 158 -18.51 20.21 7.10
N LEU A 159 -17.58 19.65 7.88
CA LEU A 159 -17.29 20.07 9.26
C LEU A 159 -15.87 20.54 9.48
N GLY A 160 -14.99 20.46 8.46
CA GLY A 160 -13.57 20.71 8.58
C GLY A 160 -13.20 22.19 8.67
N LYS A 161 -12.95 22.69 9.88
CA LYS A 161 -12.46 24.05 10.12
C LYS A 161 -10.94 24.08 10.34
N LYS A 162 -10.41 23.16 11.17
CA LYS A 162 -9.00 23.10 11.54
C LYS A 162 -8.24 22.14 10.59
N LYS A 163 -7.12 22.61 10.02
CA LYS A 163 -6.26 21.79 9.17
C LYS A 163 -5.50 20.77 9.99
N LEU A 164 -5.30 19.54 9.43
CA LEU A 164 -4.58 18.45 10.08
C LEU A 164 -3.07 18.62 9.94
N CYS A 165 -2.57 18.67 8.71
CA CYS A 165 -1.16 18.80 8.36
C CYS A 165 -0.95 19.79 7.20
N PRO A 166 -1.01 21.12 7.43
CA PRO A 166 -1.02 22.12 6.35
C PRO A 166 0.20 22.05 5.42
N ARG A 167 1.38 21.70 5.96
CA ARG A 167 2.63 21.60 5.18
C ARG A 167 2.66 20.42 4.22
N LEU A 168 2.04 19.30 4.57
CA LEU A 168 2.06 18.06 3.78
C LEU A 168 0.84 17.98 2.86
N SER A 169 -0.35 18.17 3.44
CA SER A 169 -1.64 18.07 2.75
C SER A 169 -2.56 19.20 3.21
N PRO A 170 -2.61 20.33 2.48
CA PRO A 170 -3.37 21.52 2.90
C PRO A 170 -4.88 21.32 2.90
N ASN A 171 -5.39 20.26 2.26
CA ASN A 171 -6.82 19.97 2.17
C ASN A 171 -7.33 19.09 3.32
N LYS A 172 -6.45 18.32 4.00
CA LYS A 172 -6.86 17.46 5.12
C LYS A 172 -7.20 18.28 6.36
N THR A 173 -8.27 17.88 7.05
CA THR A 173 -8.79 18.53 8.25
C THR A 173 -8.88 17.57 9.43
N VAL A 174 -8.86 18.08 10.66
CA VAL A 174 -9.00 17.27 11.88
C VAL A 174 -10.38 16.59 11.90
N ALA A 175 -11.46 17.29 11.54
CA ALA A 175 -12.78 16.68 11.45
C ALA A 175 -12.80 15.55 10.40
N GLY A 176 -12.19 15.76 9.22
CA GLY A 176 -12.04 14.71 8.23
C GLY A 176 -11.30 13.49 8.78
N SER A 177 -10.22 13.69 9.55
CA SER A 177 -9.49 12.58 10.17
C SER A 177 -10.38 11.76 11.11
N ILE A 178 -11.18 12.40 11.96
CA ILE A 178 -12.12 11.71 12.87
C ILE A 178 -13.14 10.90 12.05
N PHE A 179 -13.71 11.50 11.00
CA PHE A 179 -14.63 10.79 10.10
C PHE A 179 -13.96 9.64 9.35
N GLY A 180 -12.65 9.71 9.10
CA GLY A 180 -11.88 8.61 8.51
C GLY A 180 -11.85 7.37 9.40
N PHE A 181 -11.72 7.52 10.71
CA PHE A 181 -11.83 6.40 11.65
C PHE A 181 -13.24 5.80 11.63
N VAL A 182 -14.29 6.64 11.64
CA VAL A 182 -15.69 6.20 11.54
C VAL A 182 -15.94 5.47 10.21
N GLY A 183 -15.40 6.00 9.10
CA GLY A 183 -15.50 5.40 7.78
C GLY A 183 -14.79 4.04 7.69
N GLY A 184 -13.61 3.90 8.30
CA GLY A 184 -12.95 2.62 8.43
C GLY A 184 -13.79 1.59 9.17
N GLY A 185 -14.40 1.97 10.30
CA GLY A 185 -15.36 1.13 11.04
C GLY A 185 -16.58 0.75 10.20
N ALA A 186 -17.15 1.70 9.44
CA ALA A 186 -18.22 1.42 8.48
C ALA A 186 -17.77 0.45 7.38
N GLY A 187 -16.52 0.54 6.93
CA GLY A 187 -15.88 -0.44 6.04
C GLY A 187 -15.84 -1.84 6.67
N GLY A 188 -15.57 -1.93 7.98
CA GLY A 188 -15.66 -3.18 8.73
C GLY A 188 -17.04 -3.80 8.74
N VAL A 189 -18.09 -2.98 8.94
CA VAL A 189 -19.48 -3.43 8.82
C VAL A 189 -19.79 -3.92 7.40
N LEU A 190 -19.35 -3.18 6.37
CA LEU A 190 -19.52 -3.59 4.97
C LEU A 190 -18.87 -4.95 4.71
N VAL A 191 -17.62 -5.15 5.13
CA VAL A 191 -16.91 -6.42 4.97
C VAL A 191 -17.63 -7.55 5.71
N TYR A 192 -18.17 -7.29 6.91
CA TYR A 192 -18.95 -8.28 7.66
C TYR A 192 -20.14 -8.81 6.86
N TYR A 193 -20.87 -7.96 6.16
CA TYR A 193 -21.97 -8.42 5.31
C TYR A 193 -21.52 -9.09 4.02
N LEU A 194 -20.42 -8.62 3.44
CA LEU A 194 -19.87 -9.20 2.21
C LEU A 194 -19.21 -10.58 2.44
N GLN A 195 -18.69 -10.84 3.65
CA GLN A 195 -18.06 -12.13 3.94
C GLN A 195 -19.01 -13.32 3.84
N ASN A 196 -20.33 -13.11 3.98
CA ASN A 196 -21.34 -14.16 3.83
C ASN A 196 -21.30 -14.80 2.43
N ILE A 197 -20.73 -14.14 1.44
CA ILE A 197 -20.52 -14.70 0.09
C ILE A 197 -19.52 -15.86 0.13
N TRP A 198 -18.61 -15.85 1.12
CA TRP A 198 -17.51 -16.82 1.25
C TRP A 198 -17.56 -17.65 2.54
N ASP A 199 -18.61 -17.54 3.32
CA ASP A 199 -18.82 -18.28 4.59
C ASP A 199 -17.63 -18.23 5.58
N ALA A 200 -16.97 -17.08 5.68
CA ALA A 200 -15.66 -16.96 6.31
C ALA A 200 -15.66 -16.69 7.83
N GLY A 201 -16.81 -16.39 8.43
CA GLY A 201 -17.02 -16.44 9.88
C GLY A 201 -16.30 -15.43 10.76
N ALA A 202 -15.73 -14.35 10.22
CA ALA A 202 -15.12 -13.29 11.05
C ALA A 202 -16.18 -12.50 11.83
N GLY A 203 -15.95 -12.32 13.14
CA GLY A 203 -16.90 -11.59 14.01
C GLY A 203 -17.00 -10.10 13.67
N ILE A 204 -18.21 -9.54 13.71
CA ILE A 204 -18.46 -8.12 13.42
C ILE A 204 -17.61 -7.18 14.29
N THR A 205 -17.45 -7.49 15.57
CA THR A 205 -16.67 -6.66 16.49
C THR A 205 -15.23 -6.58 16.06
N LEU A 206 -14.61 -7.70 15.66
CA LEU A 206 -13.24 -7.73 15.14
C LEU A 206 -13.11 -6.87 13.89
N LEU A 207 -14.00 -7.05 12.93
CA LEU A 207 -13.96 -6.31 11.66
C LEU A 207 -14.19 -4.81 11.83
N VAL A 208 -15.06 -4.41 12.75
CA VAL A 208 -15.31 -2.98 13.04
C VAL A 208 -14.10 -2.35 13.73
N LEU A 209 -13.53 -3.00 14.75
CA LEU A 209 -12.35 -2.51 15.44
C LEU A 209 -11.13 -2.44 14.50
N LEU A 210 -10.93 -3.48 13.70
CA LEU A 210 -9.92 -3.48 12.66
C LEU A 210 -10.16 -2.34 11.66
N GLY A 211 -11.38 -2.14 11.19
CA GLY A 211 -11.74 -1.07 10.27
C GLY A 211 -11.41 0.31 10.83
N VAL A 212 -11.71 0.57 12.11
CA VAL A 212 -11.32 1.82 12.78
C VAL A 212 -9.81 1.99 12.79
N ALA A 213 -9.04 0.95 13.14
CA ALA A 213 -7.57 0.99 13.13
C ALA A 213 -7.03 1.25 11.72
N LEU A 214 -7.58 0.60 10.69
CA LEU A 214 -7.16 0.76 9.30
C LEU A 214 -7.56 2.13 8.72
N GLY A 215 -8.68 2.71 9.15
CA GLY A 215 -9.03 4.10 8.84
C GLY A 215 -7.99 5.10 9.34
N GLY A 216 -7.35 4.82 10.48
CA GLY A 216 -6.20 5.59 10.98
C GLY A 216 -4.90 5.29 10.23
N ALA A 217 -4.58 4.01 10.05
CA ALA A 217 -3.36 3.57 9.38
C ALA A 217 -3.30 4.05 7.92
N GLY A 218 -4.40 3.98 7.18
CA GLY A 218 -4.50 4.50 5.81
C GLY A 218 -4.21 6.00 5.74
N GLN A 219 -4.75 6.79 6.68
CA GLN A 219 -4.47 8.22 6.76
C GLN A 219 -2.98 8.51 7.02
N ILE A 220 -2.33 7.69 7.87
CA ILE A 220 -0.88 7.81 8.12
C ILE A 220 -0.12 7.48 6.84
N GLY A 221 -0.51 6.43 6.11
CA GLY A 221 0.11 6.03 4.84
C GLY A 221 0.07 7.14 3.80
N ASP A 222 -1.10 7.73 3.54
CA ASP A 222 -1.24 8.85 2.60
C ASP A 222 -0.44 10.10 3.06
N LEU A 223 -0.44 10.43 4.36
CA LEU A 223 0.38 11.53 4.87
C LEU A 223 1.88 11.24 4.74
N PHE A 224 2.30 10.02 4.96
CA PHE A 224 3.68 9.59 4.79
C PHE A 224 4.11 9.68 3.32
N ALA A 225 3.34 9.13 2.39
CA ALA A 225 3.57 9.27 0.96
C ALA A 225 3.60 10.75 0.52
N SER A 226 2.68 11.56 1.06
CA SER A 226 2.66 13.00 0.83
C SER A 226 3.93 13.69 1.34
N SER A 227 4.50 13.24 2.48
CA SER A 227 5.75 13.80 3.02
C SER A 227 6.93 13.59 2.07
N ILE A 228 7.05 12.39 1.50
CA ILE A 228 8.08 12.05 0.53
C ILE A 228 7.92 12.88 -0.76
N LYS A 229 6.68 13.02 -1.25
CA LYS A 229 6.39 13.87 -2.42
C LYS A 229 6.82 15.34 -2.18
N ARG A 230 6.54 15.89 -1.01
CA ARG A 230 6.99 17.28 -0.68
C ARG A 230 8.50 17.36 -0.52
N TYR A 231 9.14 16.36 0.08
CA TYR A 231 10.60 16.27 0.13
C TYR A 231 11.22 16.29 -1.27
N ALA A 232 10.66 15.50 -2.20
CA ALA A 232 11.10 15.42 -3.59
C ALA A 232 10.73 16.67 -4.43
N GLY A 233 9.89 17.59 -3.91
CA GLY A 233 9.39 18.75 -4.66
C GLY A 233 8.32 18.42 -5.69
N ILE A 234 7.69 17.23 -5.59
CA ILE A 234 6.64 16.78 -6.52
C ILE A 234 5.27 16.78 -5.85
N LYS A 235 4.23 16.65 -6.65
CA LYS A 235 2.84 16.49 -6.19
C LYS A 235 2.37 15.06 -6.30
N ASP A 236 2.65 14.41 -7.40
CA ASP A 236 2.28 13.04 -7.70
C ASP A 236 3.55 12.27 -8.10
N TYR A 237 3.66 10.99 -7.75
CA TYR A 237 4.86 10.18 -8.03
C TYR A 237 5.09 9.97 -9.53
N SER A 238 4.00 9.80 -10.30
CA SER A 238 4.05 9.65 -11.75
C SER A 238 2.72 10.09 -12.39
N ARG A 239 2.61 9.95 -13.71
CA ARG A 239 1.38 10.17 -14.46
C ARG A 239 0.89 8.91 -15.17
N VAL A 240 1.23 7.74 -14.65
CA VAL A 240 0.83 6.45 -15.26
C VAL A 240 -0.69 6.34 -15.35
N PHE A 241 -1.41 6.78 -14.32
CA PHE A 241 -2.87 6.85 -14.34
C PHE A 241 -3.39 8.26 -14.71
N SER A 242 -2.63 8.99 -15.55
CA SER A 242 -2.99 10.33 -16.02
C SER A 242 -3.18 11.32 -14.84
N GLU A 243 -4.42 11.80 -14.62
CA GLU A 243 -4.76 12.73 -13.53
C GLU A 243 -4.82 12.07 -12.15
N HIS A 244 -4.70 10.75 -12.06
CA HIS A 244 -4.76 10.00 -10.79
C HIS A 244 -3.39 9.76 -10.16
N GLY A 245 -2.33 10.27 -10.76
CA GLY A 245 -0.98 10.05 -10.24
C GLY A 245 -0.43 8.66 -10.60
N GLY A 246 0.44 8.14 -9.77
CA GLY A 246 1.11 6.88 -9.91
C GLY A 246 0.48 5.72 -9.15
N VAL A 247 1.17 4.57 -9.19
CA VAL A 247 0.82 3.37 -8.43
C VAL A 247 0.94 3.63 -6.93
N LEU A 248 2.03 4.28 -6.49
CA LEU A 248 2.22 4.65 -5.08
C LEU A 248 1.15 5.62 -4.59
N ASP A 249 0.68 6.54 -5.45
CA ASP A 249 -0.42 7.46 -5.11
C ASP A 249 -1.77 6.74 -4.91
N ARG A 250 -1.91 5.50 -5.39
CA ARG A 250 -3.14 4.70 -5.29
C ARG A 250 -3.08 3.65 -4.19
N LEU A 251 -1.89 3.23 -3.81
CA LEU A 251 -1.70 2.17 -2.84
C LEU A 251 -1.15 2.65 -1.49
N ASP A 252 -0.86 3.94 -1.34
CA ASP A 252 -0.24 4.50 -0.13
C ASP A 252 -1.00 4.15 1.16
N SER A 253 -2.33 4.26 1.17
CA SER A 253 -3.18 3.86 2.30
C SER A 253 -3.23 2.33 2.47
N VAL A 254 -3.36 1.59 1.37
CA VAL A 254 -3.46 0.12 1.37
C VAL A 254 -2.17 -0.52 1.88
N LEU A 255 -1.02 -0.01 1.44
CA LEU A 255 0.28 -0.50 1.85
C LEU A 255 0.47 -0.46 3.37
N PHE A 256 0.06 0.62 4.04
CA PHE A 256 0.15 0.73 5.49
C PHE A 256 -0.86 -0.17 6.23
N CYS A 257 -1.96 -0.51 5.61
CA CYS A 257 -2.97 -1.39 6.18
C CYS A 257 -2.56 -2.88 6.13
N ALA A 258 -1.84 -3.30 5.09
CA ALA A 258 -1.52 -4.71 4.83
C ALA A 258 -0.82 -5.43 6.00
N PRO A 259 0.25 -4.92 6.61
CA PRO A 259 0.92 -5.60 7.73
C PRO A 259 0.03 -5.70 8.98
N ILE A 260 -0.84 -4.72 9.23
CA ILE A 260 -1.76 -4.73 10.37
C ILE A 260 -2.80 -5.85 10.19
N ILE A 261 -3.37 -5.95 8.99
CA ILE A 261 -4.36 -6.99 8.66
C ILE A 261 -3.72 -8.38 8.81
N TYR A 262 -2.54 -8.57 8.20
CA TYR A 262 -1.82 -9.83 8.29
C TYR A 262 -1.59 -10.25 9.75
N ALA A 263 -1.10 -9.32 10.59
CA ALA A 263 -0.87 -9.58 12.00
C ALA A 263 -2.17 -9.94 12.74
N VAL A 264 -3.24 -9.17 12.53
CA VAL A 264 -4.53 -9.40 13.21
C VAL A 264 -5.14 -10.74 12.81
N PHE A 265 -5.16 -11.07 11.51
CA PHE A 265 -5.73 -12.32 11.03
C PHE A 265 -4.92 -13.54 11.49
N THR A 266 -3.59 -13.44 11.49
CA THR A 266 -2.72 -14.50 12.01
C THR A 266 -2.93 -14.73 13.50
N ILE A 267 -3.05 -13.67 14.31
CA ILE A 267 -3.22 -13.76 15.77
C ILE A 267 -4.64 -14.23 16.11
N ALA A 268 -5.66 -13.74 15.41
CA ALA A 268 -7.05 -14.10 15.67
C ALA A 268 -7.44 -15.49 15.16
N GLY A 269 -6.61 -16.10 14.31
CA GLY A 269 -6.89 -17.41 13.70
C GLY A 269 -8.09 -17.39 12.74
N VAL A 270 -8.37 -16.23 12.16
CA VAL A 270 -9.51 -15.97 11.27
C VAL A 270 -9.15 -16.27 9.82
#